data_1c0ca30e6a85762d815f6d15e1168b62
#
_entry.id   1c0ca30e6a85762d815f6d15e1168b62
#
_cell.length_a   1.000
_cell.length_b   1.000
_cell.length_c   1.000
_cell.angle_alpha   90.00
_cell.angle_beta   90.00
_cell.angle_gamma   90.00
#
_symmetry.space_group_name_H-M   'P 1'
#
loop_
_entity.id
_entity.type
_entity.pdbx_description
1 polymer ?
#
loop_
_entity_poly.entity_id
_entity_poly.type
_entity_poly.pdbx_seq_one_letter_code
_entity_poly.pdbx_strand_id
1 'polypeptide(L)'
;VKNVTDVPVSYNNNKPVRLSNIAEVSSGTTASVVNHYDIQPIYDILLNVQDRDLAGVTRDINKIVKKYQKIAPRGTFINIFGQAKSMDYVFTSLLSGLMLALVLVYLLIVVNFQSWRNPFIIITPVPLALSGIIWMLFISDTTFSVQALMGSIMAVGVSCANSILVISFATEKMKEGLSSIEAAIEAGYTRIRPVII
;
A
#
# COMPACT_ATOMS: atom_id res chain seq x y z
N VAL A 1 37.24 21.25 -27.82
CA VAL A 1 37.86 20.27 -28.74
C VAL A 1 39.16 20.85 -29.31
N LYS A 2 39.17 22.09 -29.90
CA LYS A 2 40.39 22.68 -30.47
C LYS A 2 41.60 22.72 -29.52
N ASN A 3 41.41 22.96 -28.24
CA ASN A 3 42.52 23.00 -27.27
C ASN A 3 43.12 21.62 -26.95
N VAL A 4 42.35 20.54 -27.12
CA VAL A 4 42.83 19.18 -26.85
C VAL A 4 43.61 18.61 -28.02
N THR A 5 43.26 18.98 -29.24
CA THR A 5 43.96 18.55 -30.45
C THR A 5 45.39 19.10 -30.56
N ASP A 6 45.66 20.26 -29.96
CA ASP A 6 46.94 20.94 -29.99
C ASP A 6 47.91 20.51 -28.87
N VAL A 7 47.51 19.60 -27.97
CA VAL A 7 48.36 19.11 -26.87
C VAL A 7 49.55 18.32 -27.46
N PRO A 8 50.82 18.65 -27.11
CA PRO A 8 51.97 17.87 -27.51
C PRO A 8 51.99 16.57 -26.70
N VAL A 9 52.00 15.42 -27.40
CA VAL A 9 52.00 14.07 -26.80
C VAL A 9 53.41 13.51 -26.70
N SER A 10 54.31 13.90 -27.64
CA SER A 10 55.69 13.44 -27.73
C SER A 10 56.57 14.47 -28.41
N TYR A 11 57.90 14.31 -28.32
CA TYR A 11 58.85 15.08 -29.04
C TYR A 11 59.69 14.15 -29.92
N ASN A 12 59.71 14.42 -31.22
CA ASN A 12 60.54 13.72 -32.18
C ASN A 12 61.55 14.72 -32.77
N ASN A 13 62.86 14.47 -32.63
CA ASN A 13 63.92 15.38 -33.06
C ASN A 13 63.70 16.86 -32.64
N ASN A 14 63.35 17.08 -31.39
CA ASN A 14 63.03 18.39 -30.79
C ASN A 14 61.81 19.10 -31.38
N LYS A 15 60.96 18.41 -32.19
CA LYS A 15 59.71 18.94 -32.69
C LYS A 15 58.55 18.30 -31.93
N PRO A 16 57.58 19.09 -31.44
CA PRO A 16 56.41 18.55 -30.76
C PRO A 16 55.51 17.80 -31.71
N VAL A 17 55.17 16.57 -31.38
CA VAL A 17 54.14 15.78 -32.08
C VAL A 17 52.83 16.05 -31.34
N ARG A 18 51.87 16.69 -32.04
CA ARG A 18 50.56 17.03 -31.49
C ARG A 18 49.60 15.84 -31.52
N LEU A 19 48.63 15.82 -30.61
CA LEU A 19 47.58 14.77 -30.59
C LEU A 19 46.85 14.65 -31.92
N SER A 20 46.60 15.76 -32.60
CA SER A 20 45.95 15.81 -33.95
C SER A 20 46.73 15.04 -35.03
N ASN A 21 48.04 14.78 -34.86
CA ASN A 21 48.83 14.02 -35.81
C ASN A 21 48.74 12.50 -35.60
N ILE A 22 48.19 12.06 -34.47
CA ILE A 22 48.21 10.65 -34.03
C ILE A 22 46.78 10.11 -33.90
N ALA A 23 45.83 10.97 -33.53
CA ALA A 23 44.43 10.60 -33.25
C ALA A 23 43.46 11.65 -33.74
N GLU A 24 42.28 11.20 -34.17
CA GLU A 24 41.14 12.05 -34.46
C GLU A 24 40.35 12.29 -33.16
N VAL A 25 40.18 13.56 -32.77
CA VAL A 25 39.46 13.94 -31.56
C VAL A 25 38.07 14.45 -31.92
N SER A 26 37.07 13.72 -31.52
CA SER A 26 35.66 14.10 -31.74
C SER A 26 34.94 14.35 -30.40
N SER A 27 33.96 15.23 -30.41
CA SER A 27 33.07 15.41 -29.26
C SER A 27 32.04 14.30 -29.25
N GLY A 28 31.92 13.64 -28.08
CA GLY A 28 30.91 12.64 -27.85
C GLY A 28 30.08 12.98 -26.60
N THR A 29 28.93 12.37 -26.49
CA THR A 29 28.11 12.43 -25.27
C THR A 29 28.30 11.17 -24.46
N THR A 30 28.50 11.34 -23.15
CA THR A 30 28.54 10.23 -22.20
C THR A 30 27.56 10.50 -21.09
N ALA A 31 27.07 9.43 -20.45
CA ALA A 31 26.21 9.57 -19.30
C ALA A 31 27.01 10.20 -18.14
N SER A 32 26.47 11.27 -17.54
CA SER A 32 27.10 11.94 -16.39
C SER A 32 26.94 11.12 -15.12
N VAL A 33 25.90 10.28 -15.03
CA VAL A 33 25.63 9.38 -13.91
C VAL A 33 25.28 8.01 -14.47
N VAL A 34 25.91 6.99 -13.97
CA VAL A 34 25.62 5.58 -14.25
C VAL A 34 25.24 4.90 -12.96
N ASN A 35 23.96 4.55 -12.85
CA ASN A 35 23.44 3.83 -11.68
C ASN A 35 23.64 2.34 -11.87
N HIS A 36 23.94 1.66 -10.77
CA HIS A 36 24.05 0.21 -10.73
C HIS A 36 23.12 -0.35 -9.66
N TYR A 37 22.46 -1.44 -9.99
CA TYR A 37 21.71 -2.24 -9.05
C TYR A 37 22.19 -3.69 -9.17
N ASP A 38 22.61 -4.28 -8.03
CA ASP A 38 23.13 -5.64 -8.01
C ASP A 38 24.28 -5.87 -9.02
N ILE A 39 25.23 -4.92 -9.08
CA ILE A 39 26.41 -4.92 -9.98
C ILE A 39 26.05 -4.68 -11.47
N GLN A 40 24.77 -4.67 -11.83
CA GLN A 40 24.32 -4.43 -13.21
C GLN A 40 24.02 -2.95 -13.44
N PRO A 41 24.44 -2.37 -14.59
CA PRO A 41 24.06 -1.01 -14.94
C PRO A 41 22.55 -0.93 -15.18
N ILE A 42 21.90 0.11 -14.66
CA ILE A 42 20.47 0.32 -14.77
C ILE A 42 20.14 1.70 -15.34
N TYR A 43 18.97 1.80 -15.90
CA TYR A 43 18.31 3.07 -16.23
C TYR A 43 17.12 3.26 -15.32
N ASP A 44 17.13 4.34 -14.53
CA ASP A 44 16.04 4.71 -13.65
C ASP A 44 15.04 5.59 -14.41
N ILE A 45 13.78 5.14 -14.45
CA ILE A 45 12.65 5.94 -14.94
C ILE A 45 11.84 6.38 -13.73
N LEU A 46 11.97 7.64 -13.35
CA LEU A 46 11.26 8.23 -12.22
C LEU A 46 9.90 8.74 -12.68
N LEU A 47 8.85 8.30 -12.00
CA LEU A 47 7.48 8.68 -12.27
C LEU A 47 6.84 9.26 -11.00
N ASN A 48 6.10 10.34 -11.16
CA ASN A 48 5.26 10.90 -10.10
C ASN A 48 3.79 10.77 -10.50
N VAL A 49 2.91 10.63 -9.52
CA VAL A 49 1.47 10.49 -9.72
C VAL A 49 0.78 11.76 -9.26
N GLN A 50 -0.06 12.32 -10.12
CA GLN A 50 -0.88 13.50 -9.83
C GLN A 50 -2.31 13.21 -10.24
N ASP A 51 -3.27 13.62 -9.39
CA ASP A 51 -4.73 13.55 -9.62
C ASP A 51 -5.29 12.12 -9.92
N ARG A 52 -4.55 11.07 -9.53
CA ARG A 52 -4.98 9.67 -9.63
C ARG A 52 -4.49 8.84 -8.44
N ASP A 53 -5.15 7.72 -8.20
CA ASP A 53 -4.72 6.76 -7.20
C ASP A 53 -3.47 5.97 -7.66
N LEU A 54 -2.54 5.77 -6.73
CA LEU A 54 -1.28 5.05 -7.00
C LEU A 54 -1.52 3.61 -7.45
N ALA A 55 -2.54 2.93 -6.91
CA ALA A 55 -2.84 1.55 -7.27
C ALA A 55 -3.33 1.42 -8.72
N GLY A 56 -4.17 2.37 -9.20
CA GLY A 56 -4.62 2.42 -10.58
C GLY A 56 -3.48 2.66 -11.55
N VAL A 57 -2.63 3.63 -11.25
CA VAL A 57 -1.43 3.93 -12.05
C VAL A 57 -0.48 2.75 -12.07
N THR A 58 -0.23 2.10 -10.93
CA THR A 58 0.63 0.90 -10.84
C THR A 58 0.08 -0.24 -11.69
N ARG A 59 -1.24 -0.45 -11.72
CA ARG A 59 -1.86 -1.46 -12.59
C ARG A 59 -1.62 -1.17 -14.08
N ASP A 60 -1.73 0.09 -14.48
CA ASP A 60 -1.50 0.48 -15.88
C ASP A 60 -0.02 0.34 -16.26
N ILE A 61 0.90 0.76 -15.38
CA ILE A 61 2.34 0.55 -15.54
C ILE A 61 2.67 -0.95 -15.66
N ASN A 62 2.08 -1.79 -14.81
CA ASN A 62 2.29 -3.24 -14.88
C ASN A 62 1.84 -3.85 -16.23
N LYS A 63 0.76 -3.33 -16.83
CA LYS A 63 0.34 -3.76 -18.19
C LYS A 63 1.39 -3.37 -19.24
N ILE A 64 1.92 -2.15 -19.13
CA ILE A 64 2.95 -1.65 -20.03
C ILE A 64 4.23 -2.48 -19.86
N VAL A 65 4.70 -2.67 -18.64
CA VAL A 65 5.88 -3.49 -18.32
C VAL A 65 5.74 -4.90 -18.90
N LYS A 66 4.61 -5.58 -18.68
CA LYS A 66 4.35 -6.91 -19.25
C LYS A 66 4.41 -6.94 -20.78
N LYS A 67 4.00 -5.87 -21.46
CA LYS A 67 4.08 -5.74 -22.92
C LYS A 67 5.53 -5.59 -23.37
N TYR A 68 6.27 -4.69 -22.75
CA TYR A 68 7.65 -4.38 -23.15
C TYR A 68 8.65 -5.44 -22.71
N GLN A 69 8.40 -6.15 -21.60
CA GLN A 69 9.22 -7.29 -21.16
C GLN A 69 9.32 -8.39 -22.24
N LYS A 70 8.27 -8.56 -23.05
CA LYS A 70 8.26 -9.55 -24.14
C LYS A 70 9.09 -9.11 -25.37
N ILE A 71 9.30 -7.80 -25.54
CA ILE A 71 10.00 -7.21 -26.69
C ILE A 71 11.45 -6.90 -26.32
N ALA A 72 11.74 -6.76 -25.03
CA ALA A 72 13.06 -6.43 -24.52
C ALA A 72 14.12 -7.48 -24.91
N PRO A 73 15.35 -7.07 -25.20
CA PRO A 73 16.46 -7.99 -25.46
C PRO A 73 16.65 -9.00 -24.33
N ARG A 74 17.21 -10.17 -24.65
CA ARG A 74 17.50 -11.20 -23.64
C ARG A 74 18.47 -10.64 -22.58
N GLY A 75 18.12 -10.83 -21.31
CA GLY A 75 18.89 -10.33 -20.16
C GLY A 75 18.45 -8.96 -19.65
N THR A 76 17.47 -8.30 -20.28
CA THR A 76 16.88 -7.05 -19.77
C THR A 76 15.72 -7.36 -18.83
N PHE A 77 15.76 -6.79 -17.63
CA PHE A 77 14.69 -6.89 -16.64
C PHE A 77 14.09 -5.52 -16.36
N ILE A 78 12.77 -5.42 -16.41
CA ILE A 78 12.04 -4.20 -16.07
C ILE A 78 11.34 -4.45 -14.74
N ASN A 79 11.79 -3.77 -13.69
CA ASN A 79 11.26 -3.92 -12.35
C ASN A 79 10.66 -2.59 -11.87
N ILE A 80 9.54 -2.68 -11.16
CA ILE A 80 8.91 -1.54 -10.49
C ILE A 80 9.37 -1.53 -9.04
N PHE A 81 9.94 -0.41 -8.61
CA PHE A 81 10.40 -0.19 -7.24
C PHE A 81 9.67 1.00 -6.60
N GLY A 82 9.99 1.27 -5.33
CA GLY A 82 9.46 2.40 -4.59
C GLY A 82 8.09 2.14 -3.95
N GLN A 83 7.32 3.20 -3.77
CA GLN A 83 6.04 3.14 -3.05
C GLN A 83 5.03 2.15 -3.65
N ALA A 84 5.02 1.98 -4.97
CA ALA A 84 4.10 1.06 -5.65
C ALA A 84 4.28 -0.39 -5.18
N LYS A 85 5.54 -0.86 -5.10
CA LYS A 85 5.85 -2.22 -4.62
C LYS A 85 5.55 -2.39 -3.14
N SER A 86 5.91 -1.39 -2.33
CA SER A 86 5.65 -1.41 -0.89
C SER A 86 4.14 -1.40 -0.60
N MET A 87 3.36 -0.66 -1.38
CA MET A 87 1.92 -0.58 -1.25
C MET A 87 1.25 -1.94 -1.46
N ASP A 88 1.54 -2.64 -2.54
CA ASP A 88 0.96 -3.96 -2.84
C ASP A 88 1.23 -4.97 -1.70
N TYR A 89 2.46 -4.98 -1.18
CA TYR A 89 2.83 -5.83 -0.05
C TYR A 89 2.05 -5.46 1.22
N VAL A 90 2.01 -4.17 1.57
CA VAL A 90 1.33 -3.67 2.77
C VAL A 90 -0.18 -3.92 2.68
N PHE A 91 -0.82 -3.67 1.53
CA PHE A 91 -2.24 -3.94 1.33
C PHE A 91 -2.57 -5.42 1.54
N THR A 92 -1.82 -6.31 0.92
CA THR A 92 -2.04 -7.75 1.04
C THR A 92 -1.84 -8.21 2.48
N SER A 93 -0.78 -7.72 3.15
CA SER A 93 -0.49 -8.08 4.54
C SER A 93 -1.53 -7.56 5.51
N LEU A 94 -1.98 -6.31 5.35
CA LEU A 94 -3.02 -5.72 6.21
C LEU A 94 -4.38 -6.39 6.00
N LEU A 95 -4.75 -6.67 4.76
CA LEU A 95 -6.02 -7.33 4.46
C LEU A 95 -6.04 -8.76 4.99
N SER A 96 -4.96 -9.52 4.79
CA SER A 96 -4.85 -10.89 5.33
C SER A 96 -4.82 -10.88 6.85
N GLY A 97 -4.13 -9.92 7.47
CA GLY A 97 -4.13 -9.71 8.91
C GLY A 97 -5.51 -9.37 9.47
N LEU A 98 -6.27 -8.51 8.78
CA LEU A 98 -7.66 -8.19 9.16
C LEU A 98 -8.55 -9.43 9.10
N MET A 99 -8.47 -10.22 8.03
CA MET A 99 -9.25 -11.46 7.89
C MET A 99 -8.91 -12.46 8.99
N LEU A 100 -7.61 -12.65 9.28
CA LEU A 100 -7.17 -13.51 10.38
C LEU A 100 -7.68 -12.99 11.74
N ALA A 101 -7.59 -11.70 11.99
CA ALA A 101 -8.07 -11.08 13.23
C ALA A 101 -9.58 -11.30 13.41
N LEU A 102 -10.40 -11.11 12.35
CA LEU A 102 -11.84 -11.38 12.39
C LEU A 102 -12.15 -12.83 12.73
N VAL A 103 -11.41 -13.79 12.16
CA VAL A 103 -11.57 -15.21 12.47
C VAL A 103 -11.22 -15.48 13.94
N LEU A 104 -10.10 -14.95 14.43
CA LEU A 104 -9.68 -15.13 15.82
C LEU A 104 -10.68 -14.51 16.82
N VAL A 105 -11.17 -13.30 16.53
CA VAL A 105 -12.22 -12.64 17.33
C VAL A 105 -13.50 -13.46 17.31
N TYR A 106 -13.91 -13.97 16.14
CA TYR A 106 -15.06 -14.85 16.03
C TYR A 106 -14.93 -16.08 16.94
N LEU A 107 -13.80 -16.79 16.86
CA LEU A 107 -13.55 -17.98 17.69
C LEU A 107 -13.53 -17.66 19.18
N LEU A 108 -12.90 -16.55 19.57
CA LEU A 108 -12.86 -16.09 20.96
C LEU A 108 -14.27 -15.81 21.49
N ILE A 109 -15.12 -15.18 20.68
CA ILE A 109 -16.51 -14.88 21.06
C ILE A 109 -17.33 -16.18 21.16
N VAL A 110 -17.14 -17.16 20.26
CA VAL A 110 -17.78 -18.48 20.33
C VAL A 110 -17.47 -19.15 21.68
N VAL A 111 -16.20 -19.14 22.09
CA VAL A 111 -15.75 -19.73 23.35
C VAL A 111 -16.33 -19.01 24.55
N ASN A 112 -16.36 -17.67 24.52
CA ASN A 112 -16.86 -16.85 25.62
C ASN A 112 -18.37 -17.00 25.83
N PHE A 113 -19.14 -16.95 24.75
CA PHE A 113 -20.61 -17.01 24.83
C PHE A 113 -21.18 -18.44 24.71
N GLN A 114 -20.34 -19.44 24.43
CA GLN A 114 -20.74 -20.85 24.21
C GLN A 114 -21.92 -20.96 23.21
N SER A 115 -21.94 -20.08 22.20
CA SER A 115 -23.04 -19.95 21.22
C SER A 115 -22.47 -19.59 19.86
N TRP A 116 -22.90 -20.27 18.82
CA TRP A 116 -22.53 -19.94 17.43
C TRP A 116 -23.32 -18.78 16.86
N ARG A 117 -24.43 -18.40 17.47
CA ARG A 117 -25.32 -17.31 17.03
C ARG A 117 -24.79 -15.93 17.41
N ASN A 118 -24.33 -15.77 18.63
CA ASN A 118 -23.87 -14.48 19.17
C ASN A 118 -22.73 -13.85 18.38
N PRO A 119 -21.70 -14.59 17.93
CA PRO A 119 -20.66 -14.03 17.11
C PRO A 119 -21.14 -13.43 15.78
N PHE A 120 -22.13 -14.07 15.13
CA PHE A 120 -22.70 -13.51 13.89
C PHE A 120 -23.37 -12.17 14.12
N ILE A 121 -24.10 -12.02 15.22
CA ILE A 121 -24.76 -10.76 15.57
C ILE A 121 -23.70 -9.68 15.88
N ILE A 122 -22.60 -10.05 16.56
CA ILE A 122 -21.51 -9.13 16.91
C ILE A 122 -20.77 -8.65 15.66
N ILE A 123 -20.62 -9.48 14.64
CA ILE A 123 -19.91 -9.13 13.39
C ILE A 123 -20.81 -8.37 12.41
N THR A 124 -22.13 -8.41 12.55
CA THR A 124 -23.09 -7.69 11.67
C THR A 124 -22.77 -6.20 11.48
N PRO A 125 -22.29 -5.42 12.47
CA PRO A 125 -21.92 -4.02 12.26
C PRO A 125 -20.66 -3.81 11.40
N VAL A 126 -19.83 -4.82 11.16
CA VAL A 126 -18.62 -4.70 10.35
C VAL A 126 -18.92 -4.30 8.90
N PRO A 127 -19.83 -4.95 8.16
CA PRO A 127 -20.24 -4.50 6.84
C PRO A 127 -20.79 -3.07 6.83
N LEU A 128 -21.52 -2.70 7.88
CA LEU A 128 -22.07 -1.35 8.01
C LEU A 128 -20.94 -0.32 8.23
N ALA A 129 -19.96 -0.62 9.07
CA ALA A 129 -18.80 0.24 9.28
C ALA A 129 -18.00 0.40 7.98
N LEU A 130 -17.77 -0.68 7.22
CA LEU A 130 -17.10 -0.63 5.93
C LEU A 130 -17.86 0.21 4.92
N SER A 131 -19.19 0.10 4.87
CA SER A 131 -20.00 0.94 3.99
C SER A 131 -19.88 2.42 4.35
N GLY A 132 -19.88 2.75 5.65
CA GLY A 132 -19.67 4.12 6.12
C GLY A 132 -18.30 4.69 5.73
N ILE A 133 -17.25 3.88 5.79
CA ILE A 133 -15.90 4.27 5.36
C ILE A 133 -15.89 4.56 3.86
N ILE A 134 -16.49 3.71 3.03
CA ILE A 134 -16.57 3.90 1.58
C ILE A 134 -17.30 5.20 1.26
N TRP A 135 -18.44 5.45 1.91
CA TRP A 135 -19.20 6.68 1.75
C TRP A 135 -18.39 7.92 2.16
N MET A 136 -17.66 7.85 3.27
CA MET A 136 -16.83 8.95 3.74
C MET A 136 -15.68 9.26 2.77
N LEU A 137 -15.01 8.22 2.25
CA LEU A 137 -13.97 8.39 1.23
C LEU A 137 -14.53 9.00 -0.05
N PHE A 138 -15.73 8.60 -0.46
CA PHE A 138 -16.41 9.15 -1.63
C PHE A 138 -16.77 10.63 -1.44
N ILE A 139 -17.34 11.02 -0.29
CA ILE A 139 -17.72 12.41 0.00
C ILE A 139 -16.50 13.32 0.15
N SER A 140 -15.39 12.80 0.71
CA SER A 140 -14.14 13.55 0.91
C SER A 140 -13.24 13.59 -0.33
N ASP A 141 -13.67 12.97 -1.45
CA ASP A 141 -12.90 12.83 -2.68
C ASP A 141 -11.47 12.30 -2.45
N THR A 142 -11.33 11.42 -1.47
CA THR A 142 -10.04 10.83 -1.11
C THR A 142 -9.89 9.43 -1.69
N THR A 143 -8.69 9.16 -2.23
CA THR A 143 -8.37 7.85 -2.78
C THR A 143 -8.15 6.81 -1.68
N PHE A 144 -8.49 5.56 -1.96
CA PHE A 144 -8.24 4.45 -1.04
C PHE A 144 -6.73 4.18 -0.91
N SER A 145 -6.14 4.70 0.15
CA SER A 145 -4.71 4.63 0.45
C SER A 145 -4.41 3.64 1.59
N VAL A 146 -3.12 3.41 1.85
CA VAL A 146 -2.68 2.59 3.01
C VAL A 146 -3.19 3.18 4.32
N GLN A 147 -3.20 4.51 4.44
CA GLN A 147 -3.70 5.22 5.62
C GLN A 147 -5.21 5.00 5.79
N ALA A 148 -5.98 5.05 4.71
CA ALA A 148 -7.42 4.75 4.72
C ALA A 148 -7.69 3.30 5.14
N LEU A 149 -6.86 2.35 4.68
CA LEU A 149 -6.96 0.95 5.10
C LEU A 149 -6.66 0.78 6.59
N MET A 150 -5.62 1.44 7.12
CA MET A 150 -5.31 1.42 8.56
C MET A 150 -6.47 2.01 9.38
N GLY A 151 -7.01 3.15 8.97
CA GLY A 151 -8.20 3.74 9.59
C GLY A 151 -9.42 2.80 9.54
N SER A 152 -9.59 2.08 8.44
CA SER A 152 -10.65 1.08 8.29
C SER A 152 -10.52 -0.08 9.28
N ILE A 153 -9.30 -0.58 9.47
CA ILE A 153 -9.01 -1.65 10.45
C ILE A 153 -9.34 -1.17 11.88
N MET A 154 -8.94 0.05 12.22
CA MET A 154 -9.29 0.64 13.53
C MET A 154 -10.79 0.78 13.70
N ALA A 155 -11.51 1.31 12.72
CA ALA A 155 -12.96 1.49 12.78
C ALA A 155 -13.70 0.15 12.93
N VAL A 156 -13.27 -0.89 12.22
CA VAL A 156 -13.80 -2.26 12.38
C VAL A 156 -13.54 -2.78 13.79
N GLY A 157 -12.33 -2.59 14.32
CA GLY A 157 -11.98 -3.01 15.68
C GLY A 157 -12.85 -2.34 16.75
N VAL A 158 -13.02 -1.03 16.67
CA VAL A 158 -13.88 -0.25 17.59
C VAL A 158 -15.34 -0.68 17.46
N SER A 159 -15.82 -0.89 16.22
CA SER A 159 -17.20 -1.36 15.96
C SER A 159 -17.46 -2.73 16.60
N CYS A 160 -16.52 -3.68 16.44
CA CYS A 160 -16.61 -4.99 17.08
C CYS A 160 -16.60 -4.89 18.60
N ALA A 161 -15.70 -4.07 19.18
CA ALA A 161 -15.60 -3.90 20.62
C ALA A 161 -16.90 -3.34 21.22
N ASN A 162 -17.47 -2.30 20.61
CA ASN A 162 -18.74 -1.74 21.05
C ASN A 162 -19.89 -2.75 20.92
N SER A 163 -19.92 -3.55 19.85
CA SER A 163 -20.94 -4.59 19.65
C SER A 163 -20.85 -5.69 20.70
N ILE A 164 -19.63 -6.12 21.07
CA ILE A 164 -19.42 -7.10 22.13
C ILE A 164 -20.01 -6.58 23.45
N LEU A 165 -19.74 -5.32 23.80
CA LEU A 165 -20.23 -4.72 25.05
C LEU A 165 -21.77 -4.66 25.08
N VAL A 166 -22.40 -4.24 23.98
CA VAL A 166 -23.87 -4.17 23.91
C VAL A 166 -24.50 -5.54 24.02
N ILE A 167 -23.97 -6.53 23.29
CA ILE A 167 -24.55 -7.89 23.26
C ILE A 167 -24.28 -8.64 24.57
N SER A 168 -23.11 -8.45 25.19
CA SER A 168 -22.84 -8.99 26.53
C SER A 168 -23.87 -8.51 27.54
N PHE A 169 -24.11 -7.20 27.58
CA PHE A 169 -25.09 -6.62 28.49
C PHE A 169 -26.54 -7.07 28.20
N ALA A 170 -26.92 -7.11 26.92
CA ALA A 170 -28.24 -7.63 26.53
C ALA A 170 -28.42 -9.10 26.95
N THR A 171 -27.37 -9.94 26.77
CA THR A 171 -27.41 -11.35 27.16
C THR A 171 -27.54 -11.51 28.68
N GLU A 172 -26.88 -10.64 29.44
CA GLU A 172 -26.99 -10.62 30.91
C GLU A 172 -28.43 -10.26 31.35
N LYS A 173 -29.01 -9.22 30.74
CA LYS A 173 -30.39 -8.82 31.01
C LYS A 173 -31.42 -9.88 30.61
N MET A 174 -31.18 -10.61 29.55
CA MET A 174 -32.02 -11.76 29.19
C MET A 174 -31.96 -12.89 30.26
N LYS A 175 -30.78 -13.11 30.88
CA LYS A 175 -30.64 -14.08 31.99
C LYS A 175 -31.36 -13.62 33.27
N GLU A 176 -31.53 -12.32 33.47
CA GLU A 176 -32.32 -11.72 34.55
C GLU A 176 -33.84 -11.85 34.34
N GLY A 177 -34.28 -12.33 33.17
CA GLY A 177 -35.67 -12.61 32.85
C GLY A 177 -36.36 -11.59 31.97
N LEU A 178 -35.63 -10.61 31.41
CA LEU A 178 -36.21 -9.67 30.44
C LEU A 178 -36.44 -10.36 29.09
N SER A 179 -37.44 -9.87 28.35
CA SER A 179 -37.61 -10.31 26.98
C SER A 179 -36.43 -9.85 26.08
N SER A 180 -36.18 -10.55 24.97
CA SER A 180 -35.10 -10.20 24.04
C SER A 180 -35.16 -8.77 23.53
N ILE A 181 -36.36 -8.22 23.33
CA ILE A 181 -36.59 -6.86 22.84
C ILE A 181 -36.26 -5.85 23.93
N GLU A 182 -36.79 -6.05 25.14
CA GLU A 182 -36.54 -5.16 26.28
C GLU A 182 -35.06 -5.15 26.67
N ALA A 183 -34.40 -6.31 26.70
CA ALA A 183 -32.98 -6.43 26.96
C ALA A 183 -32.12 -5.69 25.92
N ALA A 184 -32.50 -5.77 24.65
CA ALA A 184 -31.81 -5.05 23.57
C ALA A 184 -31.98 -3.52 23.67
N ILE A 185 -33.17 -3.05 23.99
CA ILE A 185 -33.46 -1.60 24.17
C ILE A 185 -32.68 -1.07 25.40
N GLU A 186 -32.71 -1.77 26.52
CA GLU A 186 -32.02 -1.36 27.74
C GLU A 186 -30.49 -1.37 27.55
N ALA A 187 -29.97 -2.37 26.83
CA ALA A 187 -28.55 -2.43 26.47
C ALA A 187 -28.12 -1.25 25.60
N GLY A 188 -28.92 -0.92 24.60
CA GLY A 188 -28.69 0.24 23.72
C GLY A 188 -28.70 1.55 24.52
N TYR A 189 -29.71 1.75 25.35
CA TYR A 189 -29.87 2.97 26.15
C TYR A 189 -28.71 3.17 27.13
N THR A 190 -28.29 2.10 27.80
CA THR A 190 -27.20 2.15 28.80
C THR A 190 -25.84 2.36 28.16
N ARG A 191 -25.60 1.79 26.98
CA ARG A 191 -24.29 1.80 26.31
C ARG A 191 -24.07 2.93 25.31
N ILE A 192 -25.14 3.67 24.94
CA ILE A 192 -25.02 4.78 23.98
C ILE A 192 -24.18 5.93 24.55
N ARG A 193 -24.28 6.21 25.86
CA ARG A 193 -23.50 7.27 26.49
C ARG A 193 -21.98 7.08 26.39
N PRO A 194 -21.40 5.94 26.84
CA PRO A 194 -19.95 5.73 26.77
C PRO A 194 -19.42 5.54 25.34
N VAL A 195 -20.29 5.37 24.33
CA VAL A 195 -19.89 5.25 22.92
C VAL A 195 -19.81 6.63 22.24
N ILE A 196 -20.60 7.62 22.72
CA ILE A 196 -20.64 8.96 22.15
C ILE A 196 -19.63 9.92 22.80
N ILE A 197 -19.26 9.66 24.06
CA ILE A 197 -18.27 10.43 24.81
C ILE A 197 -16.86 9.94 24.51
#